data_6a5cda4cf71f686b8e3053e4520c3443
#
_entry.id   6a5cda4cf71f686b8e3053e4520c3443
#
_cell.length_a   1.000
_cell.length_b   1.000
_cell.length_c   1.000
_cell.angle_alpha   90.00
_cell.angle_beta   90.00
_cell.angle_gamma   90.00
#
_symmetry.space_group_name_H-M   'P 1'
#
loop_
_entity.id
_entity.type
_entity.pdbx_description
1 polymer ?
#
loop_
_entity_poly.entity_id
_entity_poly.type
_entity_poly.pdbx_seq_one_letter_code
_entity_poly.pdbx_strand_id
1 'polypeptide(L)'
;MKLGSRRTTILRAMGAVVVCLLGSMLASGQARPEPRPLMADQVHKNIQVLKGLPENQFMATMGFFSASLGENCSYCHVAESGGSWEKYADDNDHKRTARAMIGMMNAINKSYFGGRRVVTCYSCHRGGERPDVTPSIADLYGPPPTKEPDQIVEGPAKGPTADQILDKYIQALGGAQRLASLTSFSAKGAYQGYADEKHPVEVFAKAPGQLTTIVHTPGGDTTTTYDGRAAWIAAPPTDRPVPMLDLTGGDLDGAKLDAALAFPARIKQALTQWRAGFPSIIDDRPVQLVQGTSDGRYPVNLYFDGQSGLLVRLVRYTDSPVGLNPTQIDYADYREVAGVKMPFKWTVSWLDGRSTIELSEVQPNAPIDAAKFARPATPPRPATR
;
A
#
# COMPACT_ATOMS: atom_id res chain seq x y z
N MET A 1 35.62 68.52 27.62
CA MET A 1 34.23 68.02 27.54
C MET A 1 34.21 66.67 26.80
N LYS A 2 33.59 65.67 27.40
CA LYS A 2 33.75 64.23 27.10
C LYS A 2 33.09 63.81 25.77
N LEU A 3 33.87 63.32 24.83
CA LEU A 3 33.44 62.56 23.68
C LEU A 3 34.03 61.12 23.80
N GLY A 4 33.34 60.29 24.47
CA GLY A 4 33.80 58.91 24.66
C GLY A 4 32.72 57.97 25.22
N SER A 5 31.63 57.72 24.46
CA SER A 5 30.63 56.68 24.91
C SER A 5 29.78 56.08 23.82
N ARG A 6 29.92 56.43 22.55
CA ARG A 6 29.06 55.84 21.49
C ARG A 6 29.71 54.70 20.68
N ARG A 7 31.01 54.51 20.73
CA ARG A 7 31.69 53.43 19.96
C ARG A 7 31.71 52.10 20.64
N THR A 8 31.61 51.99 21.96
CA THR A 8 31.61 50.73 22.70
C THR A 8 30.26 50.03 22.71
N THR A 9 29.16 50.77 22.55
CA THR A 9 27.80 50.20 22.52
C THR A 9 27.48 49.56 21.16
N ILE A 10 28.02 50.11 20.06
CA ILE A 10 27.83 49.57 18.71
C ILE A 10 28.63 48.29 18.52
N LEU A 11 29.83 48.16 19.06
CA LEU A 11 30.60 46.89 18.97
C LEU A 11 30.00 45.74 19.79
N ARG A 12 29.33 46.05 20.91
CA ARG A 12 28.64 44.99 21.70
C ARG A 12 27.33 44.53 21.06
N ALA A 13 26.64 45.42 20.34
CA ALA A 13 25.43 45.04 19.59
C ALA A 13 25.75 44.20 18.34
N MET A 14 26.86 44.50 17.64
CA MET A 14 27.28 43.68 16.49
C MET A 14 27.79 42.27 16.90
N GLY A 15 28.45 42.14 18.06
CA GLY A 15 28.90 40.86 18.58
C GLY A 15 27.75 39.94 18.96
N ALA A 16 26.66 40.47 19.52
CA ALA A 16 25.48 39.68 19.88
C ALA A 16 24.68 39.21 18.65
N VAL A 17 24.59 39.98 17.58
CA VAL A 17 23.90 39.62 16.34
C VAL A 17 24.67 38.52 15.56
N VAL A 18 26.01 38.59 15.55
CA VAL A 18 26.85 37.57 14.88
C VAL A 18 26.79 36.23 15.62
N VAL A 19 26.73 36.21 16.96
CA VAL A 19 26.59 34.98 17.75
C VAL A 19 25.19 34.36 17.57
N CYS A 20 24.12 35.16 17.42
CA CYS A 20 22.79 34.65 17.13
C CYS A 20 22.66 34.14 15.69
N LEU A 21 23.37 34.71 14.72
CA LEU A 21 23.37 34.21 13.33
C LEU A 21 24.21 32.94 13.15
N LEU A 22 25.27 32.75 13.93
CA LEU A 22 26.07 31.52 13.93
C LEU A 22 25.38 30.36 14.70
N GLY A 23 24.55 30.67 15.70
CA GLY A 23 23.75 29.67 16.41
C GLY A 23 22.58 29.10 15.61
N SER A 24 22.07 29.85 14.61
CA SER A 24 20.97 29.38 13.74
C SER A 24 21.43 28.45 12.59
N MET A 25 22.72 28.36 12.30
CA MET A 25 23.25 27.50 11.24
C MET A 25 23.59 26.07 11.70
N LEU A 26 23.53 25.79 13.01
CA LEU A 26 23.82 24.46 13.54
C LEU A 26 22.56 23.57 13.78
N ALA A 27 21.37 24.10 13.48
CA ALA A 27 20.10 23.34 13.55
C ALA A 27 19.59 22.92 12.15
N SER A 28 20.47 22.83 11.15
CA SER A 28 20.16 22.07 9.93
C SER A 28 20.17 20.60 10.32
N GLY A 29 19.04 20.11 10.80
CA GLY A 29 18.81 18.67 10.95
C GLY A 29 19.11 18.05 9.59
N GLN A 30 20.26 17.40 9.47
CA GLN A 30 20.57 16.58 8.29
C GLN A 30 19.40 15.61 8.12
N ALA A 31 18.62 15.83 7.08
CA ALA A 31 17.59 14.88 6.68
C ALA A 31 18.28 13.52 6.58
N ARG A 32 17.89 12.59 7.45
CA ARG A 32 18.40 11.23 7.42
C ARG A 32 18.16 10.73 5.99
N PRO A 33 19.19 10.24 5.28
CA PRO A 33 19.00 9.76 3.92
C PRO A 33 17.87 8.73 3.91
N GLU A 34 16.98 8.83 2.92
CA GLU A 34 15.94 7.83 2.75
C GLU A 34 16.58 6.45 2.65
N PRO A 35 16.04 5.45 3.35
CA PRO A 35 16.57 4.10 3.26
C PRO A 35 16.57 3.66 1.80
N ARG A 36 17.70 3.20 1.30
CA ARG A 36 17.76 2.62 -0.05
C ARG A 36 16.96 1.35 -0.05
N PRO A 37 16.05 1.14 -1.02
CA PRO A 37 15.26 -0.08 -1.08
C PRO A 37 16.19 -1.30 -1.22
N LEU A 38 15.85 -2.38 -0.54
CA LEU A 38 16.51 -3.66 -0.72
C LEU A 38 16.17 -4.18 -2.12
N MET A 39 17.20 -4.56 -2.88
CA MET A 39 17.03 -5.02 -4.25
C MET A 39 16.86 -6.53 -4.31
N ALA A 40 16.03 -7.03 -5.19
CA ALA A 40 15.71 -8.44 -5.33
C ALA A 40 16.95 -9.30 -5.61
N ASP A 41 17.88 -8.82 -6.42
CA ASP A 41 19.13 -9.50 -6.74
C ASP A 41 20.13 -9.56 -5.58
N GLN A 42 19.90 -8.81 -4.51
CA GLN A 42 20.64 -8.91 -3.25
C GLN A 42 20.05 -9.97 -2.31
N VAL A 43 18.81 -10.40 -2.54
CA VAL A 43 18.05 -11.32 -1.69
C VAL A 43 17.95 -12.70 -2.33
N HIS A 44 17.57 -12.74 -3.59
CA HIS A 44 17.27 -13.95 -4.33
C HIS A 44 18.40 -14.32 -5.29
N LYS A 45 18.57 -15.62 -5.52
CA LYS A 45 19.53 -16.17 -6.47
C LYS A 45 18.88 -16.37 -7.84
N ASN A 46 19.70 -16.43 -8.90
CA ASN A 46 19.30 -16.78 -10.26
C ASN A 46 18.27 -15.85 -10.91
N ILE A 47 18.24 -14.56 -10.53
CA ILE A 47 17.43 -13.56 -11.21
C ILE A 47 18.11 -13.18 -12.54
N GLN A 48 17.39 -13.35 -13.68
CA GLN A 48 17.96 -13.12 -15.01
C GLN A 48 17.30 -11.93 -15.72
N VAL A 49 15.96 -11.92 -15.81
CA VAL A 49 15.19 -10.93 -16.61
C VAL A 49 14.50 -9.85 -15.77
N LEU A 50 14.53 -9.99 -14.43
CA LEU A 50 13.90 -9.07 -13.46
C LEU A 50 14.95 -8.44 -12.53
N LYS A 51 16.16 -8.17 -13.03
CA LYS A 51 17.24 -7.54 -12.29
C LYS A 51 16.93 -6.08 -11.99
N GLY A 52 17.44 -5.59 -10.85
CA GLY A 52 17.33 -4.18 -10.49
C GLY A 52 15.95 -3.77 -9.99
N LEU A 53 15.12 -4.72 -9.55
CA LEU A 53 13.84 -4.43 -8.91
C LEU A 53 13.99 -4.31 -7.40
N PRO A 54 13.29 -3.37 -6.75
CA PRO A 54 13.06 -3.44 -5.31
C PRO A 54 12.37 -4.75 -4.92
N GLU A 55 12.70 -5.29 -3.75
CA GLU A 55 12.21 -6.58 -3.27
C GLU A 55 10.67 -6.65 -3.22
N ASN A 56 10.02 -5.61 -2.74
CA ASN A 56 8.56 -5.54 -2.70
C ASN A 56 7.93 -5.62 -4.11
N GLN A 57 8.53 -4.96 -5.11
CA GLN A 57 8.07 -5.05 -6.50
C GLN A 57 8.33 -6.42 -7.12
N PHE A 58 9.45 -7.06 -6.77
CA PHE A 58 9.77 -8.40 -7.25
C PHE A 58 8.76 -9.43 -6.77
N MET A 59 8.41 -9.43 -5.49
CA MET A 59 7.39 -10.33 -4.96
C MET A 59 6.00 -10.05 -5.54
N ALA A 60 5.62 -8.78 -5.72
CA ALA A 60 4.38 -8.40 -6.39
C ALA A 60 4.33 -8.88 -7.86
N THR A 61 5.49 -8.93 -8.55
CA THR A 61 5.60 -9.48 -9.91
C THR A 61 5.31 -10.99 -9.95
N MET A 62 5.68 -11.74 -8.90
CA MET A 62 5.33 -13.17 -8.81
C MET A 62 3.81 -13.37 -8.71
N GLY A 63 3.11 -12.54 -7.92
CA GLY A 63 1.64 -12.53 -7.87
C GLY A 63 1.01 -12.20 -9.24
N PHE A 64 1.61 -11.28 -10.00
CA PHE A 64 1.14 -10.95 -11.34
C PHE A 64 1.24 -12.15 -12.30
N PHE A 65 2.31 -12.95 -12.22
CA PHE A 65 2.43 -14.18 -13.01
C PHE A 65 1.37 -15.19 -12.61
N SER A 66 1.20 -15.42 -11.31
CA SER A 66 0.17 -16.32 -10.77
C SER A 66 -1.22 -15.97 -11.31
N ALA A 67 -1.63 -14.72 -11.18
CA ALA A 67 -2.93 -14.25 -11.67
C ALA A 67 -3.05 -14.31 -13.20
N SER A 68 -1.95 -14.05 -13.92
CA SER A 68 -1.98 -14.09 -15.40
C SER A 68 -2.14 -15.49 -15.95
N LEU A 69 -1.56 -16.50 -15.27
CA LEU A 69 -1.56 -17.89 -15.71
C LEU A 69 -2.67 -18.73 -15.07
N GLY A 70 -3.31 -18.24 -14.00
CA GLY A 70 -4.25 -19.02 -13.20
C GLY A 70 -3.55 -20.12 -12.39
N GLU A 71 -2.26 -20.01 -12.17
CA GLU A 71 -1.40 -21.02 -11.54
C GLU A 71 -0.84 -20.54 -10.20
N ASN A 72 -0.54 -21.47 -9.32
CA ASN A 72 0.09 -21.16 -8.04
C ASN A 72 1.64 -21.16 -8.13
N CYS A 73 2.30 -20.77 -7.03
CA CYS A 73 3.76 -20.65 -6.98
C CYS A 73 4.49 -21.96 -7.34
N SER A 74 3.93 -23.12 -6.97
CA SER A 74 4.57 -24.43 -7.19
C SER A 74 4.57 -24.86 -8.67
N TYR A 75 3.82 -24.20 -9.54
CA TYR A 75 3.87 -24.43 -10.99
C TYR A 75 5.24 -24.07 -11.57
N CYS A 76 5.80 -22.93 -11.17
CA CYS A 76 7.13 -22.49 -11.61
C CYS A 76 8.24 -22.79 -10.60
N HIS A 77 7.91 -22.87 -9.31
CA HIS A 77 8.85 -23.21 -8.25
C HIS A 77 8.61 -24.65 -7.80
N VAL A 78 9.65 -25.47 -7.87
CA VAL A 78 9.52 -26.92 -7.60
C VAL A 78 8.87 -27.19 -6.25
N ALA A 79 7.89 -28.09 -6.22
CA ALA A 79 7.16 -28.47 -5.02
C ALA A 79 8.08 -29.12 -3.96
N GLU A 80 9.17 -29.78 -4.42
CA GLU A 80 10.19 -30.39 -3.56
C GLU A 80 11.01 -29.35 -2.79
N SER A 81 10.84 -28.05 -3.07
CA SER A 81 11.47 -26.97 -2.31
C SER A 81 11.09 -27.01 -0.82
N GLY A 82 9.93 -27.60 -0.49
CA GLY A 82 9.42 -27.64 0.88
C GLY A 82 9.28 -26.26 1.53
N GLY A 83 9.05 -25.21 0.73
CA GLY A 83 9.04 -23.82 1.19
C GLY A 83 10.43 -23.18 1.35
N SER A 84 11.50 -23.86 0.96
CA SER A 84 12.85 -23.30 1.01
C SER A 84 13.05 -22.23 -0.05
N TRP A 85 13.27 -20.99 0.37
CA TRP A 85 13.58 -19.86 -0.51
C TRP A 85 14.82 -20.07 -1.38
N GLU A 86 15.80 -20.85 -0.92
CA GLU A 86 17.00 -21.18 -1.69
C GLU A 86 16.69 -22.03 -2.91
N LYS A 87 15.84 -23.04 -2.74
CA LYS A 87 15.43 -23.94 -3.83
C LYS A 87 14.49 -23.28 -4.82
N TYR A 88 13.85 -22.18 -4.44
CA TYR A 88 13.08 -21.37 -5.40
C TYR A 88 13.96 -20.77 -6.51
N ALA A 89 15.28 -20.75 -6.35
CA ALA A 89 16.23 -20.35 -7.40
C ALA A 89 16.44 -21.40 -8.48
N ASP A 90 16.10 -22.68 -8.24
CA ASP A 90 16.33 -23.77 -9.17
C ASP A 90 15.53 -23.57 -10.46
N ASP A 91 16.15 -23.89 -11.60
CA ASP A 91 15.55 -23.76 -12.91
C ASP A 91 14.72 -24.99 -13.29
N ASN A 92 13.64 -24.75 -14.01
CA ASN A 92 12.85 -25.76 -14.70
C ASN A 92 12.34 -25.21 -16.05
N ASP A 93 11.58 -26.02 -16.79
CA ASP A 93 11.08 -25.64 -18.12
C ASP A 93 10.12 -24.45 -18.06
N HIS A 94 9.25 -24.40 -17.04
CA HIS A 94 8.30 -23.31 -16.86
C HIS A 94 9.00 -21.96 -16.64
N LYS A 95 10.04 -21.93 -15.82
CA LYS A 95 10.85 -20.71 -15.61
C LYS A 95 11.59 -20.27 -16.87
N ARG A 96 12.14 -21.24 -17.63
CA ARG A 96 12.81 -20.93 -18.92
C ARG A 96 11.81 -20.32 -19.90
N THR A 97 10.62 -20.90 -20.01
CA THR A 97 9.52 -20.41 -20.85
C THR A 97 9.07 -19.03 -20.39
N ALA A 98 8.84 -18.82 -19.09
CA ALA A 98 8.44 -17.52 -18.54
C ALA A 98 9.45 -16.42 -18.86
N ARG A 99 10.75 -16.68 -18.74
CA ARG A 99 11.80 -15.71 -19.14
C ARG A 99 11.76 -15.38 -20.63
N ALA A 100 11.52 -16.37 -21.49
CA ALA A 100 11.36 -16.14 -22.94
C ALA A 100 10.12 -15.30 -23.23
N MET A 101 8.98 -15.56 -22.55
CA MET A 101 7.75 -14.78 -22.68
C MET A 101 7.92 -13.33 -22.20
N ILE A 102 8.65 -13.08 -21.11
CA ILE A 102 8.98 -11.73 -20.66
C ILE A 102 9.81 -11.00 -21.73
N GLY A 103 10.79 -11.69 -22.32
CA GLY A 103 11.58 -11.14 -23.44
C GLY A 103 10.72 -10.77 -24.63
N MET A 104 9.79 -11.64 -25.03
CA MET A 104 8.84 -11.40 -26.12
C MET A 104 7.93 -10.21 -25.80
N MET A 105 7.32 -10.16 -24.63
CA MET A 105 6.46 -9.06 -24.19
C MET A 105 7.21 -7.71 -24.24
N ASN A 106 8.42 -7.67 -23.73
CA ASN A 106 9.27 -6.48 -23.76
C ASN A 106 9.62 -6.05 -25.20
N ALA A 107 9.89 -7.02 -26.09
CA ALA A 107 10.17 -6.73 -27.51
C ALA A 107 8.94 -6.14 -28.20
N ILE A 108 7.75 -6.68 -27.97
CA ILE A 108 6.48 -6.15 -28.51
C ILE A 108 6.27 -4.72 -28.02
N ASN A 109 6.35 -4.47 -26.72
CA ASN A 109 6.15 -3.15 -26.13
C ASN A 109 7.17 -2.13 -26.68
N LYS A 110 8.43 -2.54 -26.82
CA LYS A 110 9.49 -1.69 -27.36
C LYS A 110 9.25 -1.36 -28.85
N SER A 111 8.96 -2.38 -29.67
CA SER A 111 8.92 -2.23 -31.14
C SER A 111 7.63 -1.58 -31.63
N TYR A 112 6.50 -1.81 -30.96
CA TYR A 112 5.19 -1.38 -31.46
C TYR A 112 4.54 -0.29 -30.60
N PHE A 113 4.96 -0.12 -29.36
CA PHE A 113 4.32 0.83 -28.42
C PHE A 113 5.31 1.86 -27.84
N GLY A 114 6.48 2.01 -28.46
CA GLY A 114 7.48 3.01 -28.06
C GLY A 114 8.01 2.79 -26.63
N GLY A 115 8.05 1.54 -26.16
CA GLY A 115 8.47 1.16 -24.81
C GLY A 115 7.40 1.33 -23.73
N ARG A 116 6.21 1.80 -24.08
CA ARG A 116 5.08 1.85 -23.14
C ARG A 116 4.58 0.43 -22.89
N ARG A 117 4.28 0.09 -21.63
CA ARG A 117 3.74 -1.22 -21.25
C ARG A 117 2.24 -1.29 -21.59
N VAL A 118 1.92 -1.63 -22.82
CA VAL A 118 0.56 -1.82 -23.35
C VAL A 118 0.17 -3.29 -23.34
N VAL A 119 1.12 -4.18 -23.67
CA VAL A 119 0.93 -5.63 -23.62
C VAL A 119 1.57 -6.15 -22.33
N THR A 120 0.84 -6.97 -21.60
CA THR A 120 1.26 -7.65 -20.37
C THR A 120 1.08 -9.15 -20.51
N CYS A 121 1.53 -9.95 -19.55
CA CYS A 121 1.24 -11.39 -19.51
C CYS A 121 -0.27 -11.64 -19.52
N TYR A 122 -1.02 -10.86 -18.73
CA TYR A 122 -2.47 -10.96 -18.65
C TYR A 122 -3.20 -10.63 -19.94
N SER A 123 -2.61 -9.77 -20.81
CA SER A 123 -3.22 -9.45 -22.13
C SER A 123 -3.45 -10.68 -23.01
N CYS A 124 -2.58 -11.68 -22.90
CA CYS A 124 -2.66 -12.93 -23.64
C CYS A 124 -3.26 -14.07 -22.83
N HIS A 125 -2.79 -14.26 -21.57
CA HIS A 125 -3.11 -15.44 -20.78
C HIS A 125 -4.47 -15.37 -20.06
N ARG A 126 -4.90 -14.18 -19.58
CA ARG A 126 -6.21 -13.91 -18.97
C ARG A 126 -6.62 -14.89 -17.86
N GLY A 127 -5.68 -15.40 -17.09
CA GLY A 127 -5.91 -16.35 -16.02
C GLY A 127 -5.87 -17.83 -16.48
N GLY A 128 -5.28 -18.12 -17.64
CA GLY A 128 -5.07 -19.47 -18.15
C GLY A 128 -3.61 -19.74 -18.50
N GLU A 129 -3.14 -20.95 -18.25
CA GLU A 129 -1.77 -21.39 -18.59
C GLU A 129 -1.44 -21.12 -20.06
N ARG A 130 -2.42 -21.34 -20.95
CA ARG A 130 -2.30 -21.08 -22.39
C ARG A 130 -3.27 -19.99 -22.81
N PRO A 131 -2.84 -19.06 -23.68
CA PRO A 131 -3.76 -18.08 -24.27
C PRO A 131 -4.86 -18.76 -25.09
N ASP A 132 -6.10 -18.28 -24.92
CA ASP A 132 -7.20 -18.67 -25.79
C ASP A 132 -7.00 -18.11 -27.19
N VAL A 133 -6.98 -18.97 -28.18
CA VAL A 133 -6.80 -18.59 -29.61
C VAL A 133 -8.12 -18.58 -30.37
N THR A 134 -9.21 -19.06 -29.76
CA THR A 134 -10.54 -19.08 -30.39
C THR A 134 -11.51 -18.31 -29.50
N PRO A 135 -12.31 -17.38 -30.06
CA PRO A 135 -13.32 -16.66 -29.28
C PRO A 135 -14.35 -17.62 -28.67
N SER A 136 -14.70 -17.38 -27.40
CA SER A 136 -15.74 -18.11 -26.68
C SER A 136 -17.11 -17.49 -26.99
N ILE A 137 -18.07 -18.30 -27.40
CA ILE A 137 -19.46 -17.86 -27.58
C ILE A 137 -20.07 -17.44 -26.23
N ALA A 138 -19.71 -18.13 -25.16
CA ALA A 138 -20.18 -17.78 -23.81
C ALA A 138 -19.70 -16.39 -23.38
N ASP A 139 -18.44 -16.02 -23.71
CA ASP A 139 -17.90 -14.69 -23.40
C ASP A 139 -18.54 -13.57 -24.23
N LEU A 140 -18.94 -13.90 -25.48
CA LEU A 140 -19.57 -12.93 -26.38
C LEU A 140 -21.01 -12.59 -25.95
N TYR A 141 -21.74 -13.55 -25.41
CA TYR A 141 -23.15 -13.41 -25.04
C TYR A 141 -23.36 -13.45 -23.51
N GLY A 142 -22.32 -13.63 -22.74
CA GLY A 142 -22.34 -13.53 -21.28
C GLY A 142 -22.40 -12.08 -20.79
N PRO A 143 -22.57 -11.87 -19.49
CA PRO A 143 -22.46 -10.54 -18.91
C PRO A 143 -21.03 -10.00 -19.13
N PRO A 144 -20.89 -8.71 -19.48
CA PRO A 144 -19.57 -8.14 -19.67
C PRO A 144 -18.78 -8.23 -18.35
N PRO A 145 -17.48 -8.59 -18.40
CA PRO A 145 -16.65 -8.63 -17.20
C PRO A 145 -16.57 -7.23 -16.59
N THR A 146 -16.77 -7.15 -15.29
CA THR A 146 -16.56 -5.91 -14.53
C THR A 146 -15.06 -5.57 -14.54
N LYS A 147 -14.71 -4.39 -15.04
CA LYS A 147 -13.34 -3.89 -15.03
C LYS A 147 -13.23 -2.79 -13.98
N GLU A 148 -12.26 -2.95 -13.10
CA GLU A 148 -11.90 -1.88 -12.17
C GLU A 148 -11.17 -0.76 -12.95
N PRO A 149 -11.55 0.52 -12.81
CA PRO A 149 -10.89 1.62 -13.47
C PRO A 149 -9.45 1.80 -12.97
N ASP A 150 -8.47 1.59 -13.83
CA ASP A 150 -7.03 1.82 -13.58
C ASP A 150 -6.53 3.13 -14.21
N GLN A 151 -7.42 3.87 -14.85
CA GLN A 151 -7.18 5.16 -15.49
C GLN A 151 -8.09 6.23 -14.88
N ILE A 152 -7.76 7.49 -15.15
CA ILE A 152 -8.59 8.61 -14.72
C ILE A 152 -9.96 8.50 -15.41
N VAL A 153 -11.02 8.47 -14.61
CA VAL A 153 -12.41 8.41 -15.09
C VAL A 153 -13.02 9.79 -15.21
N GLU A 154 -13.92 9.95 -16.17
CA GLU A 154 -14.84 11.07 -16.23
C GLU A 154 -16.17 10.64 -15.61
N GLY A 155 -16.67 11.43 -14.67
CA GLY A 155 -17.96 11.18 -14.05
C GLY A 155 -19.11 11.77 -14.86
N PRO A 156 -20.35 11.48 -14.47
CA PRO A 156 -21.53 12.03 -15.13
C PRO A 156 -21.56 13.56 -15.00
N ALA A 157 -21.99 14.24 -16.07
CA ALA A 157 -22.14 15.69 -16.09
C ALA A 157 -23.16 16.22 -15.05
N LYS A 158 -24.07 15.36 -14.57
CA LYS A 158 -25.04 15.63 -13.52
C LYS A 158 -24.89 14.56 -12.44
N GLY A 159 -24.59 14.97 -11.22
CA GLY A 159 -24.42 14.07 -10.08
C GLY A 159 -23.74 14.78 -8.91
N PRO A 160 -23.55 14.10 -7.78
CA PRO A 160 -22.82 14.68 -6.67
C PRO A 160 -21.34 14.87 -7.04
N THR A 161 -20.76 15.96 -6.57
CA THR A 161 -19.31 16.19 -6.70
C THR A 161 -18.54 15.27 -5.75
N ALA A 162 -17.24 15.06 -6.01
CA ALA A 162 -16.37 14.32 -5.10
C ALA A 162 -16.39 14.92 -3.68
N ASP A 163 -16.37 16.25 -3.57
CA ASP A 163 -16.48 16.94 -2.28
C ASP A 163 -17.76 16.62 -1.53
N GLN A 164 -18.90 16.61 -2.21
CA GLN A 164 -20.18 16.26 -1.59
C GLN A 164 -20.22 14.80 -1.10
N ILE A 165 -19.64 13.87 -1.86
CA ILE A 165 -19.57 12.47 -1.46
C ILE A 165 -18.65 12.32 -0.24
N LEU A 166 -17.48 12.95 -0.24
CA LEU A 166 -16.54 12.93 0.88
C LEU A 166 -17.12 13.62 2.13
N ASP A 167 -17.89 14.71 1.97
CA ASP A 167 -18.60 15.34 3.08
C ASP A 167 -19.67 14.42 3.68
N LYS A 168 -20.44 13.72 2.82
CA LYS A 168 -21.41 12.72 3.27
C LYS A 168 -20.72 11.61 4.06
N TYR A 169 -19.55 11.14 3.60
CA TYR A 169 -18.75 10.15 4.33
C TYR A 169 -18.31 10.65 5.70
N ILE A 170 -17.74 11.86 5.79
CA ILE A 170 -17.35 12.48 7.06
C ILE A 170 -18.56 12.58 8.02
N GLN A 171 -19.72 12.98 7.52
CA GLN A 171 -20.94 13.03 8.33
C GLN A 171 -21.42 11.64 8.77
N ALA A 172 -21.38 10.67 7.87
CA ALA A 172 -21.75 9.28 8.16
C ALA A 172 -20.90 8.64 9.27
N LEU A 173 -19.63 9.05 9.39
CA LEU A 173 -18.71 8.60 10.43
C LEU A 173 -18.92 9.30 11.78
N GLY A 174 -19.75 10.33 11.88
CA GLY A 174 -20.02 11.05 13.12
C GLY A 174 -19.73 12.55 13.06
N GLY A 175 -19.26 13.05 11.93
CA GLY A 175 -18.98 14.46 11.66
C GLY A 175 -17.55 14.90 12.00
N ALA A 176 -17.13 15.98 11.36
CA ALA A 176 -15.73 16.44 11.39
C ALA A 176 -15.22 16.72 12.83
N GLN A 177 -16.05 17.25 13.70
CA GLN A 177 -15.65 17.59 15.08
C GLN A 177 -15.33 16.34 15.90
N ARG A 178 -16.16 15.29 15.84
CA ARG A 178 -15.93 14.03 16.55
C ARG A 178 -14.72 13.29 15.98
N LEU A 179 -14.62 13.24 14.65
CA LEU A 179 -13.45 12.66 13.99
C LEU A 179 -12.15 13.36 14.39
N ALA A 180 -12.15 14.69 14.52
CA ALA A 180 -10.96 15.45 14.96
C ALA A 180 -10.60 15.20 16.42
N SER A 181 -11.54 14.78 17.28
CA SER A 181 -11.27 14.43 18.69
C SER A 181 -10.65 13.04 18.87
N LEU A 182 -10.69 12.19 17.83
CA LEU A 182 -10.00 10.91 17.82
C LEU A 182 -8.53 11.14 17.43
N THR A 183 -7.63 11.08 18.42
CA THR A 183 -6.20 11.35 18.21
C THR A 183 -5.34 10.10 18.22
N SER A 184 -5.87 8.99 18.76
CA SER A 184 -5.22 7.68 18.77
C SER A 184 -6.26 6.59 18.98
N PHE A 185 -5.91 5.37 18.65
CA PHE A 185 -6.61 4.18 19.14
C PHE A 185 -5.69 2.97 19.15
N SER A 186 -5.95 2.05 20.08
CA SER A 186 -5.45 0.69 20.02
C SER A 186 -6.62 -0.26 19.78
N ALA A 187 -6.39 -1.33 19.04
CA ALA A 187 -7.41 -2.33 18.77
C ALA A 187 -6.82 -3.74 18.82
N LYS A 188 -7.68 -4.72 19.15
CA LYS A 188 -7.35 -6.14 19.15
C LYS A 188 -8.38 -6.90 18.34
N GLY A 189 -7.96 -8.04 17.80
CA GLY A 189 -8.85 -8.87 17.00
C GLY A 189 -8.18 -10.12 16.50
N ALA A 190 -8.68 -10.63 15.38
CA ALA A 190 -8.17 -11.79 14.68
C ALA A 190 -7.78 -11.42 13.25
N TYR A 191 -6.64 -11.91 12.82
CA TYR A 191 -6.17 -11.91 11.45
C TYR A 191 -6.36 -13.31 10.86
N GLN A 192 -6.87 -13.42 9.65
CA GLN A 192 -6.97 -14.64 8.89
C GLN A 192 -6.32 -14.43 7.53
N GLY A 193 -5.27 -15.17 7.23
CA GLY A 193 -4.52 -15.13 5.97
C GLY A 193 -4.84 -16.33 5.06
N TYR A 194 -3.86 -16.71 4.26
CA TYR A 194 -3.98 -17.72 3.22
C TYR A 194 -4.36 -19.12 3.75
N ALA A 195 -3.88 -19.52 4.92
CA ALA A 195 -4.08 -20.86 5.48
C ALA A 195 -5.38 -21.04 6.27
N ASP A 196 -6.31 -20.09 6.21
CA ASP A 196 -7.56 -20.05 6.99
C ASP A 196 -7.37 -20.09 8.52
N GLU A 197 -6.13 -20.11 8.99
CA GLU A 197 -5.80 -20.08 10.40
C GLU A 197 -5.93 -18.65 10.96
N LYS A 198 -6.57 -18.54 12.13
CA LYS A 198 -6.75 -17.25 12.80
C LYS A 198 -5.60 -17.00 13.78
N HIS A 199 -4.99 -15.84 13.64
CA HIS A 199 -3.94 -15.35 14.50
C HIS A 199 -4.39 -14.10 15.26
N PRO A 200 -3.98 -13.87 16.51
CA PRO A 200 -4.24 -12.61 17.19
C PRO A 200 -3.61 -11.44 16.43
N VAL A 201 -4.32 -10.31 16.39
CA VAL A 201 -3.83 -9.07 15.79
C VAL A 201 -4.00 -7.90 16.74
N GLU A 202 -3.01 -7.03 16.77
CA GLU A 202 -3.07 -5.72 17.41
C GLU A 202 -2.90 -4.62 16.37
N VAL A 203 -3.68 -3.55 16.51
CA VAL A 203 -3.58 -2.36 15.65
C VAL A 203 -3.36 -1.15 16.55
N PHE A 204 -2.37 -0.33 16.21
CA PHE A 204 -2.05 0.92 16.89
C PHE A 204 -2.06 2.05 15.88
N ALA A 205 -2.84 3.08 16.15
CA ALA A 205 -2.91 4.25 15.26
C ALA A 205 -2.79 5.54 16.06
N LYS A 206 -2.04 6.52 15.54
CA LYS A 206 -1.87 7.84 16.15
C LYS A 206 -1.90 8.92 15.08
N ALA A 207 -2.74 9.91 15.31
CA ALA A 207 -2.84 11.06 14.40
C ALA A 207 -1.52 11.88 14.38
N PRO A 208 -1.18 12.53 13.26
CA PRO A 208 -2.01 12.67 12.06
C PRO A 208 -1.95 11.48 11.09
N GLY A 209 -1.10 10.49 11.25
CA GLY A 209 -0.97 9.41 10.28
C GLY A 209 0.15 8.43 10.64
N GLN A 210 0.13 7.83 11.83
CA GLN A 210 0.95 6.68 12.20
C GLN A 210 0.04 5.46 12.35
N LEU A 211 0.45 4.34 11.80
CA LEU A 211 -0.31 3.09 11.83
C LEU A 211 0.64 1.91 11.95
N THR A 212 0.37 1.01 12.90
CA THR A 212 1.08 -0.25 13.06
C THR A 212 0.07 -1.37 13.23
N THR A 213 0.26 -2.44 12.49
CA THR A 213 -0.47 -3.70 12.64
C THR A 213 0.52 -4.79 13.01
N ILE A 214 0.25 -5.54 14.08
CA ILE A 214 1.07 -6.65 14.57
C ILE A 214 0.22 -7.92 14.52
N VAL A 215 0.65 -8.90 13.74
CA VAL A 215 0.04 -10.23 13.66
C VAL A 215 0.93 -11.20 14.42
N HIS A 216 0.38 -11.88 15.42
CA HIS A 216 1.10 -12.83 16.28
C HIS A 216 0.98 -14.24 15.68
N THR A 217 2.00 -14.70 14.97
CA THR A 217 2.05 -16.06 14.41
C THR A 217 2.87 -16.99 15.29
N PRO A 218 2.74 -18.33 15.15
CA PRO A 218 3.61 -19.28 15.86
C PRO A 218 5.11 -19.09 15.56
N GLY A 219 5.44 -18.55 14.37
CA GLY A 219 6.83 -18.25 13.96
C GLY A 219 7.39 -16.96 14.56
N GLY A 220 6.52 -16.12 15.15
CA GLY A 220 6.85 -14.79 15.68
C GLY A 220 5.93 -13.71 15.13
N ASP A 221 6.21 -12.46 15.50
CA ASP A 221 5.38 -11.33 15.12
C ASP A 221 5.69 -10.84 13.70
N THR A 222 4.65 -10.68 12.89
CA THR A 222 4.74 -9.93 11.63
C THR A 222 4.14 -8.54 11.86
N THR A 223 4.97 -7.51 11.68
CA THR A 223 4.62 -6.12 11.95
C THR A 223 4.67 -5.32 10.65
N THR A 224 3.59 -4.61 10.33
CA THR A 224 3.54 -3.62 9.26
C THR A 224 3.37 -2.25 9.88
N THR A 225 4.27 -1.31 9.61
CA THR A 225 4.26 0.02 10.21
C THR A 225 4.41 1.10 9.15
N TYR A 226 3.63 2.16 9.30
CA TYR A 226 3.89 3.49 8.75
C TYR A 226 4.08 4.47 9.91
N ASP A 227 5.27 5.06 10.04
CA ASP A 227 5.63 5.93 11.18
C ASP A 227 5.26 7.41 11.01
N GLY A 228 4.55 7.73 9.91
CA GLY A 228 4.24 9.10 9.47
C GLY A 228 5.17 9.61 8.36
N ARG A 229 6.23 8.87 8.03
CA ARG A 229 7.21 9.22 7.00
C ARG A 229 7.62 8.03 6.13
N ALA A 230 7.96 6.92 6.73
CA ALA A 230 8.42 5.70 6.09
C ALA A 230 7.53 4.51 6.48
N ALA A 231 7.50 3.49 5.64
CA ALA A 231 6.79 2.26 5.93
C ALA A 231 7.70 1.05 5.76
N TRP A 232 7.47 0.03 6.58
CA TRP A 232 8.22 -1.23 6.53
C TRP A 232 7.37 -2.39 7.02
N ILE A 233 7.81 -3.59 6.64
CA ILE A 233 7.34 -4.85 7.19
C ILE A 233 8.52 -5.51 7.91
N ALA A 234 8.32 -5.90 9.17
CA ALA A 234 9.21 -6.77 9.91
C ALA A 234 8.50 -8.12 10.12
N ALA A 235 9.14 -9.23 9.78
CA ALA A 235 8.55 -10.55 9.85
C ALA A 235 9.61 -11.61 10.22
N PRO A 236 9.20 -12.73 10.84
CA PRO A 236 10.12 -13.83 11.07
C PRO A 236 10.62 -14.42 9.74
N PRO A 237 11.82 -15.01 9.69
CA PRO A 237 12.39 -15.59 8.47
C PRO A 237 11.57 -16.74 7.86
N THR A 238 10.68 -17.35 8.63
CA THR A 238 9.73 -18.36 8.17
C THR A 238 8.68 -17.80 7.23
N ASP A 239 8.29 -16.55 7.43
CA ASP A 239 7.18 -15.92 6.71
C ASP A 239 7.67 -15.15 5.49
N ARG A 240 8.92 -14.65 5.52
CA ARG A 240 9.49 -13.85 4.43
C ARG A 240 10.99 -14.10 4.26
N PRO A 241 11.51 -14.01 3.02
CA PRO A 241 12.93 -14.21 2.76
C PRO A 241 13.82 -13.12 3.38
N VAL A 242 13.22 -11.97 3.74
CA VAL A 242 13.90 -10.87 4.42
C VAL A 242 13.18 -10.50 5.70
N PRO A 243 13.87 -10.44 6.84
CA PRO A 243 13.24 -10.14 8.12
C PRO A 243 12.80 -8.68 8.25
N MET A 244 13.29 -7.78 7.38
CA MET A 244 12.94 -6.36 7.34
C MET A 244 12.88 -5.89 5.90
N LEU A 245 11.71 -5.41 5.47
CA LEU A 245 11.45 -4.93 4.12
C LEU A 245 10.93 -3.48 4.18
N ASP A 246 11.64 -2.56 3.55
CA ASP A 246 11.17 -1.21 3.34
C ASP A 246 10.12 -1.18 2.22
N LEU A 247 8.97 -0.56 2.49
CA LEU A 247 7.95 -0.31 1.48
C LEU A 247 8.33 0.94 0.68
N THR A 248 8.29 0.85 -0.63
CA THR A 248 8.64 1.93 -1.55
C THR A 248 7.57 2.09 -2.63
N GLY A 249 7.60 3.20 -3.38
CA GLY A 249 6.67 3.42 -4.49
C GLY A 249 5.21 3.33 -4.06
N GLY A 250 4.40 2.60 -4.82
CA GLY A 250 2.97 2.44 -4.57
C GLY A 250 2.62 1.76 -3.24
N ASP A 251 3.49 0.89 -2.71
CA ASP A 251 3.25 0.25 -1.41
C ASP A 251 3.41 1.26 -0.26
N LEU A 252 4.38 2.18 -0.34
CA LEU A 252 4.51 3.28 0.61
C LEU A 252 3.31 4.23 0.52
N ASP A 253 2.88 4.58 -0.71
CA ASP A 253 1.69 5.42 -0.89
C ASP A 253 0.44 4.73 -0.32
N GLY A 254 0.33 3.41 -0.47
CA GLY A 254 -0.72 2.61 0.13
C GLY A 254 -0.71 2.65 1.65
N ALA A 255 0.44 2.44 2.28
CA ALA A 255 0.57 2.50 3.74
C ALA A 255 0.24 3.89 4.30
N LYS A 256 0.65 4.96 3.59
CA LYS A 256 0.29 6.34 3.91
C LYS A 256 -1.22 6.57 3.83
N LEU A 257 -1.87 6.05 2.81
CA LEU A 257 -3.33 6.18 2.64
C LEU A 257 -4.08 5.40 3.71
N ASP A 258 -3.67 4.18 4.04
CA ASP A 258 -4.26 3.37 5.11
C ASP A 258 -4.19 4.10 6.46
N ALA A 259 -3.04 4.73 6.77
CA ALA A 259 -2.88 5.56 7.96
C ALA A 259 -3.75 6.83 7.95
N ALA A 260 -3.94 7.45 6.78
CA ALA A 260 -4.85 8.60 6.63
C ALA A 260 -6.32 8.19 6.82
N LEU A 261 -6.72 7.01 6.35
CA LEU A 261 -8.07 6.46 6.51
C LEU A 261 -8.37 6.03 7.96
N ALA A 262 -7.34 5.75 8.78
CA ALA A 262 -7.51 5.55 10.21
C ALA A 262 -8.00 6.84 10.93
N PHE A 263 -7.73 8.03 10.34
CA PHE A 263 -8.15 9.34 10.86
C PHE A 263 -8.80 10.19 9.74
N PRO A 264 -10.00 9.81 9.26
CA PRO A 264 -10.58 10.32 8.02
C PRO A 264 -11.07 11.78 8.08
N ALA A 265 -10.92 12.47 9.21
CA ALA A 265 -11.24 13.92 9.31
C ALA A 265 -10.53 14.75 8.23
N ARG A 266 -9.38 14.29 7.73
CA ARG A 266 -8.58 14.97 6.70
C ARG A 266 -8.50 14.20 5.38
N ILE A 267 -9.44 13.33 5.10
CA ILE A 267 -9.41 12.49 3.89
C ILE A 267 -9.26 13.32 2.60
N LYS A 268 -9.88 14.50 2.54
CA LYS A 268 -9.79 15.40 1.38
C LYS A 268 -8.34 15.87 1.09
N GLN A 269 -7.45 15.80 2.09
CA GLN A 269 -6.05 16.20 2.00
C GLN A 269 -5.10 15.01 1.74
N ALA A 270 -5.63 13.78 1.74
CA ALA A 270 -4.83 12.57 1.56
C ALA A 270 -4.25 12.44 0.14
N LEU A 271 -4.96 12.98 -0.86
CA LEU A 271 -4.56 12.99 -2.26
C LEU A 271 -4.72 14.40 -2.84
N THR A 272 -4.04 14.67 -3.96
CA THR A 272 -3.95 16.02 -4.54
C THR A 272 -5.24 16.46 -5.23
N GLN A 273 -5.90 15.53 -5.91
CA GLN A 273 -7.13 15.80 -6.67
C GLN A 273 -8.18 14.73 -6.41
N TRP A 274 -9.44 15.12 -6.44
CA TRP A 274 -10.58 14.23 -6.27
C TRP A 274 -11.59 14.43 -7.41
N ARG A 275 -12.13 13.33 -7.94
CA ARG A 275 -13.12 13.32 -9.03
C ARG A 275 -14.23 12.34 -8.68
N ALA A 276 -15.49 12.70 -8.95
CA ALA A 276 -16.57 11.75 -8.92
C ALA A 276 -16.56 10.93 -10.22
N GLY A 277 -16.61 9.61 -10.10
CA GLY A 277 -16.81 8.71 -11.23
C GLY A 277 -18.28 8.38 -11.44
N PHE A 278 -18.55 7.47 -12.38
CA PHE A 278 -19.90 6.96 -12.56
C PHE A 278 -20.31 6.09 -11.36
N PRO A 279 -21.59 6.17 -10.94
CA PRO A 279 -22.15 5.24 -9.95
C PRO A 279 -21.94 3.79 -10.42
N SER A 280 -21.73 2.88 -9.47
CA SER A 280 -21.53 1.45 -9.73
C SER A 280 -22.38 0.62 -8.78
N ILE A 281 -22.32 -0.69 -8.90
CA ILE A 281 -22.97 -1.65 -8.01
C ILE A 281 -21.92 -2.57 -7.44
N ILE A 282 -21.91 -2.74 -6.13
CA ILE A 282 -21.07 -3.70 -5.41
C ILE A 282 -21.99 -4.52 -4.52
N ASP A 283 -21.97 -5.85 -4.66
CA ASP A 283 -22.81 -6.78 -3.91
C ASP A 283 -24.29 -6.35 -3.88
N ASP A 284 -24.85 -6.07 -5.07
CA ASP A 284 -26.23 -5.60 -5.32
C ASP A 284 -26.57 -4.25 -4.65
N ARG A 285 -25.61 -3.50 -4.17
CA ARG A 285 -25.79 -2.19 -3.56
C ARG A 285 -25.25 -1.07 -4.46
N PRO A 286 -26.04 0.00 -4.66
CA PRO A 286 -25.56 1.15 -5.41
C PRO A 286 -24.46 1.89 -4.62
N VAL A 287 -23.34 2.16 -5.28
CA VAL A 287 -22.20 2.86 -4.71
C VAL A 287 -21.83 4.08 -5.55
N GLN A 288 -21.22 5.06 -4.90
CA GLN A 288 -20.66 6.25 -5.53
C GLN A 288 -19.14 6.09 -5.61
N LEU A 289 -18.61 6.16 -6.82
CA LEU A 289 -17.15 6.15 -7.04
C LEU A 289 -16.59 7.56 -6.86
N VAL A 290 -15.58 7.68 -6.01
CA VAL A 290 -14.68 8.83 -5.95
C VAL A 290 -13.28 8.37 -6.26
N GLN A 291 -12.68 8.99 -7.26
CA GLN A 291 -11.31 8.70 -7.66
C GLN A 291 -10.40 9.81 -7.15
N GLY A 292 -9.36 9.41 -6.42
CA GLY A 292 -8.32 10.30 -5.94
C GLY A 292 -7.02 10.11 -6.72
N THR A 293 -6.31 11.19 -7.02
CA THR A 293 -5.02 11.14 -7.72
C THR A 293 -3.98 11.99 -7.01
N SER A 294 -2.71 11.59 -7.15
CA SER A 294 -1.53 12.39 -6.83
C SER A 294 -0.61 12.42 -8.05
N ASP A 295 0.18 13.49 -8.20
CA ASP A 295 1.04 13.69 -9.37
C ASP A 295 1.98 12.50 -9.60
N GLY A 296 1.99 11.98 -10.83
CA GLY A 296 2.82 10.86 -11.24
C GLY A 296 2.44 9.50 -10.63
N ARG A 297 1.26 9.39 -10.00
CA ARG A 297 0.76 8.15 -9.40
C ARG A 297 -0.49 7.64 -10.10
N TYR A 298 -0.75 6.35 -9.95
CA TYR A 298 -1.99 5.73 -10.40
C TYR A 298 -3.17 6.21 -9.54
N PRO A 299 -4.38 6.26 -10.11
CA PRO A 299 -5.56 6.64 -9.35
C PRO A 299 -5.88 5.64 -8.24
N VAL A 300 -6.52 6.14 -7.19
CA VAL A 300 -7.10 5.35 -6.12
C VAL A 300 -8.62 5.48 -6.22
N ASN A 301 -9.32 4.37 -6.27
CA ASN A 301 -10.78 4.30 -6.36
C ASN A 301 -11.38 4.04 -4.97
N LEU A 302 -12.26 4.92 -4.53
CA LEU A 302 -13.01 4.78 -3.28
C LEU A 302 -14.49 4.66 -3.62
N TYR A 303 -15.11 3.59 -3.13
CA TYR A 303 -16.53 3.32 -3.32
C TYR A 303 -17.29 3.55 -2.03
N PHE A 304 -18.21 4.48 -2.07
CA PHE A 304 -19.06 4.85 -0.94
C PHE A 304 -20.46 4.31 -1.15
N ASP A 305 -21.00 3.62 -0.16
CA ASP A 305 -22.39 3.16 -0.18
C ASP A 305 -23.36 4.33 -0.42
N GLY A 306 -24.23 4.20 -1.39
CA GLY A 306 -25.12 5.27 -1.83
C GLY A 306 -26.11 5.72 -0.76
N GLN A 307 -26.53 4.82 0.13
CA GLN A 307 -27.47 5.09 1.19
C GLN A 307 -26.79 5.63 2.44
N SER A 308 -25.87 4.87 3.02
CA SER A 308 -25.20 5.20 4.28
C SER A 308 -24.09 6.24 4.13
N GLY A 309 -23.48 6.35 2.97
CA GLY A 309 -22.31 7.20 2.73
C GLY A 309 -20.99 6.61 3.27
N LEU A 310 -21.00 5.40 3.80
CA LEU A 310 -19.80 4.76 4.34
C LEU A 310 -18.90 4.22 3.21
N LEU A 311 -17.59 4.24 3.42
CA LEU A 311 -16.62 3.62 2.52
C LEU A 311 -16.76 2.10 2.58
N VAL A 312 -17.05 1.45 1.46
CA VAL A 312 -17.22 -0.02 1.39
C VAL A 312 -16.08 -0.70 0.65
N ARG A 313 -15.42 0.00 -0.28
CA ARG A 313 -14.28 -0.56 -1.03
C ARG A 313 -13.28 0.54 -1.39
N LEU A 314 -12.02 0.18 -1.35
CA LEU A 314 -10.90 0.94 -1.89
C LEU A 314 -10.12 0.04 -2.85
N VAL A 315 -9.74 0.58 -4.02
CA VAL A 315 -8.81 -0.11 -4.93
C VAL A 315 -7.68 0.84 -5.28
N ARG A 316 -6.46 0.36 -5.15
CA ARG A 316 -5.23 1.06 -5.49
C ARG A 316 -4.32 0.17 -6.32
N TYR A 317 -3.35 0.77 -6.99
CA TYR A 317 -2.45 0.07 -7.90
C TYR A 317 -0.99 0.31 -7.54
N THR A 318 -0.19 -0.74 -7.63
CA THR A 318 1.26 -0.65 -7.59
C THR A 318 1.84 -1.05 -8.93
N ASP A 319 2.96 -0.42 -9.31
CA ASP A 319 3.62 -0.70 -10.57
C ASP A 319 4.51 -1.93 -10.49
N SER A 320 4.56 -2.71 -11.57
CA SER A 320 5.52 -3.78 -11.75
C SER A 320 6.02 -3.81 -13.21
N PRO A 321 7.15 -4.46 -13.50
CA PRO A 321 7.65 -4.55 -14.86
C PRO A 321 6.70 -5.22 -15.85
N VAL A 322 5.78 -6.02 -15.36
CA VAL A 322 4.90 -6.87 -16.16
C VAL A 322 3.43 -6.41 -16.17
N GLY A 323 3.05 -5.47 -15.31
CA GLY A 323 1.69 -4.93 -15.25
C GLY A 323 1.41 -4.14 -13.97
N LEU A 324 0.18 -3.67 -13.81
CA LEU A 324 -0.31 -3.04 -12.59
C LEU A 324 -0.86 -4.11 -11.65
N ASN A 325 -0.43 -4.06 -10.39
CA ASN A 325 -0.94 -4.92 -9.33
C ASN A 325 -2.04 -4.18 -8.56
N PRO A 326 -3.31 -4.58 -8.69
CA PRO A 326 -4.37 -4.06 -7.87
C PRO A 326 -4.26 -4.58 -6.44
N THR A 327 -4.58 -3.72 -5.47
CA THR A 327 -4.91 -4.09 -4.10
C THR A 327 -6.29 -3.56 -3.80
N GLN A 328 -7.22 -4.44 -3.45
CA GLN A 328 -8.58 -4.10 -3.05
C GLN A 328 -8.72 -4.27 -1.55
N ILE A 329 -9.39 -3.32 -0.90
CA ILE A 329 -9.74 -3.39 0.52
C ILE A 329 -11.24 -3.21 0.63
N ASP A 330 -11.93 -4.23 1.14
CA ASP A 330 -13.37 -4.19 1.42
C ASP A 330 -13.59 -3.95 2.90
N TYR A 331 -14.34 -2.90 3.24
CA TYR A 331 -14.65 -2.48 4.62
C TYR A 331 -16.06 -2.90 5.00
N ALA A 332 -16.22 -3.44 6.20
CA ALA A 332 -17.51 -3.92 6.72
C ALA A 332 -17.60 -3.73 8.24
N ASP A 333 -18.76 -4.07 8.81
CA ASP A 333 -19.02 -4.10 10.25
C ASP A 333 -18.65 -2.76 10.91
N TYR A 334 -19.25 -1.67 10.44
CA TYR A 334 -19.06 -0.36 11.05
C TYR A 334 -19.77 -0.27 12.40
N ARG A 335 -19.00 -0.03 13.47
CA ARG A 335 -19.48 0.13 14.83
C ARG A 335 -19.13 1.51 15.37
N GLU A 336 -19.92 1.99 16.33
CA GLU A 336 -19.67 3.27 16.99
C GLU A 336 -18.67 3.10 18.13
N VAL A 337 -17.62 3.94 18.12
CA VAL A 337 -16.59 4.03 19.14
C VAL A 337 -16.39 5.49 19.49
N ALA A 338 -16.72 5.90 20.71
CA ALA A 338 -16.66 7.30 21.16
C ALA A 338 -17.35 8.30 20.23
N GLY A 339 -18.52 7.92 19.66
CA GLY A 339 -19.29 8.75 18.72
C GLY A 339 -18.75 8.81 17.30
N VAL A 340 -17.74 8.01 16.96
CA VAL A 340 -17.18 7.84 15.62
C VAL A 340 -17.47 6.42 15.13
N LYS A 341 -18.00 6.29 13.91
CA LYS A 341 -18.13 4.96 13.28
C LYS A 341 -16.80 4.53 12.69
N MET A 342 -16.35 3.34 13.07
CA MET A 342 -15.11 2.72 12.59
C MET A 342 -15.42 1.34 12.00
N PRO A 343 -14.74 0.91 10.91
CA PRO A 343 -14.87 -0.45 10.41
C PRO A 343 -14.22 -1.43 11.40
N PHE A 344 -14.94 -2.49 11.77
CA PHE A 344 -14.42 -3.58 12.62
C PHE A 344 -13.98 -4.78 11.79
N LYS A 345 -14.26 -4.76 10.49
CA LYS A 345 -13.80 -5.78 9.56
C LYS A 345 -13.31 -5.16 8.27
N TRP A 346 -12.16 -5.62 7.80
CA TRP A 346 -11.73 -5.36 6.43
C TRP A 346 -10.99 -6.55 5.85
N THR A 347 -11.21 -6.74 4.55
CA THR A 347 -10.54 -7.79 3.76
C THR A 347 -9.65 -7.11 2.73
N VAL A 348 -8.37 -7.42 2.77
CA VAL A 348 -7.39 -7.00 1.76
C VAL A 348 -7.23 -8.13 0.76
N SER A 349 -7.44 -7.85 -0.52
CA SER A 349 -7.25 -8.80 -1.61
C SER A 349 -6.19 -8.28 -2.58
N TRP A 350 -5.31 -9.14 -3.01
CA TRP A 350 -4.30 -8.88 -4.03
C TRP A 350 -4.25 -10.05 -5.01
N LEU A 351 -3.39 -10.00 -6.03
CA LEU A 351 -3.47 -10.89 -7.19
C LEU A 351 -3.36 -12.39 -6.87
N ASP A 352 -2.63 -12.77 -5.84
CA ASP A 352 -2.39 -14.17 -5.45
C ASP A 352 -2.80 -14.50 -4.02
N GLY A 353 -3.62 -13.64 -3.38
CA GLY A 353 -4.07 -13.90 -2.04
C GLY A 353 -5.05 -12.88 -1.47
N ARG A 354 -5.48 -13.16 -0.26
CA ARG A 354 -6.29 -12.23 0.54
C ARG A 354 -6.08 -12.49 2.03
N SER A 355 -6.35 -11.46 2.83
CA SER A 355 -6.38 -11.57 4.28
C SER A 355 -7.53 -10.76 4.85
N THR A 356 -8.03 -11.17 6.00
CA THR A 356 -9.11 -10.47 6.70
C THR A 356 -8.68 -10.15 8.12
N ILE A 357 -8.98 -8.94 8.58
CA ILE A 357 -8.88 -8.54 9.97
C ILE A 357 -10.29 -8.29 10.50
N GLU A 358 -10.60 -8.91 11.64
CA GLU A 358 -11.83 -8.71 12.39
C GLU A 358 -11.48 -8.22 13.79
N LEU A 359 -11.81 -6.96 14.10
CA LEU A 359 -11.57 -6.39 15.43
C LEU A 359 -12.63 -6.87 16.42
N SER A 360 -12.22 -7.19 17.61
CA SER A 360 -13.09 -7.49 18.75
C SER A 360 -13.24 -6.30 19.69
N GLU A 361 -12.18 -5.49 19.82
CA GLU A 361 -12.09 -4.36 20.75
C GLU A 361 -11.35 -3.19 20.12
N VAL A 362 -11.83 -1.96 20.38
CA VAL A 362 -11.15 -0.72 20.02
C VAL A 362 -11.18 0.21 21.24
N GLN A 363 -10.02 0.69 21.65
CA GLN A 363 -9.85 1.67 22.72
C GLN A 363 -9.49 3.03 22.12
N PRO A 364 -10.43 3.98 22.05
CA PRO A 364 -10.19 5.31 21.48
C PRO A 364 -9.35 6.14 22.45
N ASN A 365 -8.52 7.02 21.88
CA ASN A 365 -7.66 7.95 22.59
C ASN A 365 -6.74 7.29 23.64
N ALA A 366 -6.39 6.00 23.43
CA ALA A 366 -5.46 5.26 24.25
C ALA A 366 -4.06 5.90 24.19
N PRO A 367 -3.32 5.97 25.30
CA PRO A 367 -1.92 6.32 25.26
C PRO A 367 -1.14 5.21 24.54
N ILE A 368 -0.43 5.59 23.48
CA ILE A 368 0.37 4.63 22.69
C ILE A 368 1.84 4.99 22.83
N ASP A 369 2.63 4.01 23.25
CA ASP A 369 4.08 4.15 23.30
C ASP A 369 4.63 4.41 21.89
N ALA A 370 5.50 5.42 21.77
CA ALA A 370 6.16 5.75 20.51
C ALA A 370 7.00 4.58 19.95
N ALA A 371 7.44 3.66 20.81
CA ALA A 371 8.14 2.43 20.40
C ALA A 371 7.30 1.53 19.49
N LYS A 372 5.95 1.61 19.56
CA LYS A 372 5.06 0.86 18.65
C LYS A 372 5.20 1.29 17.18
N PHE A 373 5.68 2.50 16.93
CA PHE A 373 5.92 3.03 15.60
C PHE A 373 7.41 3.13 15.26
N ALA A 374 8.28 2.68 16.17
CA ALA A 374 9.72 2.73 15.95
C ALA A 374 10.18 1.58 15.04
N ARG A 375 11.11 1.90 14.13
CA ARG A 375 11.73 0.89 13.29
C ARG A 375 12.56 -0.06 14.17
N PRO A 376 12.33 -1.38 14.10
CA PRO A 376 13.17 -2.34 14.81
C PRO A 376 14.63 -2.28 14.32
N ALA A 377 15.59 -2.64 15.16
CA ALA A 377 16.95 -2.89 14.72
C ALA A 377 16.95 -4.03 13.69
N THR A 378 17.58 -3.81 12.56
CA THR A 378 17.70 -4.87 11.53
C THR A 378 18.49 -6.04 12.12
N PRO A 379 17.91 -7.24 12.20
CA PRO A 379 18.66 -8.40 12.64
C PRO A 379 19.84 -8.63 11.69
N PRO A 380 20.97 -9.11 12.20
CA PRO A 380 22.10 -9.45 11.35
C PRO A 380 21.63 -10.48 10.31
N ARG A 381 21.98 -10.23 9.05
CA ARG A 381 21.68 -11.15 7.95
C ARG A 381 22.34 -12.51 8.27
N PRO A 382 21.61 -13.63 8.17
CA PRO A 382 22.26 -14.94 8.28
C PRO A 382 23.41 -14.97 7.29
N ALA A 383 24.61 -15.37 7.76
CA ALA A 383 25.74 -15.55 6.86
C ALA A 383 25.32 -16.55 5.78
N THR A 384 25.37 -16.13 4.52
CA THR A 384 25.19 -17.03 3.37
C THR A 384 26.20 -18.14 3.49
N ARG A 385 25.75 -19.33 3.87
CA ARG A 385 26.57 -20.54 3.82
C ARG A 385 26.66 -21.05 2.40
#